data_9e46b4dcdc01711e9b806594b8ef1872
#
_entry.id   9e46b4dcdc01711e9b806594b8ef1872
#
_cell.length_a   1.000
_cell.length_b   1.000
_cell.length_c   1.000
_cell.angle_alpha   90.00
_cell.angle_beta   90.00
_cell.angle_gamma   90.00
#
_symmetry.space_group_name_H-M   'P 1'
#
loop_
_entity.id
_entity.type
_entity.pdbx_description
1 polymer ?
#
loop_
_entity_poly.entity_id
_entity_poly.type
_entity_poly.pdbx_seq_one_letter_code
_entity_poly.pdbx_strand_id
1 'polypeptide(L)'
;ADMIIERLGHSAQNDTQICYSREPSEALETGGGIHNALPLIKSDPFIVVNGDIWTDYNFANLHKPLPKLAHLVLVQNPDHNPKGDFSLRGSDVIANDTGHPSSLTFSGIGVYRAELFEKCTPGRFALAPLLHQAIAAGTVSGEMYSGRWMDVGSPVNLRAAQAKAEELIKSGS
;
A
#
# COMPACT_ATOMS: atom_id res chain seq x y z
N ALA A 1 -6.75 -18.46 -1.75
CA ALA A 1 -7.68 -17.81 -0.82
C ALA A 1 -8.03 -18.73 0.36
N ASP A 2 -8.40 -20.00 0.11
CA ASP A 2 -8.89 -20.90 1.16
C ASP A 2 -7.86 -21.13 2.28
N MET A 3 -6.60 -21.31 1.97
CA MET A 3 -5.50 -21.43 2.96
C MET A 3 -5.40 -20.19 3.88
N ILE A 4 -5.63 -19.00 3.34
CA ILE A 4 -5.59 -17.75 4.14
C ILE A 4 -6.79 -17.72 5.08
N ILE A 5 -7.98 -18.07 4.58
CA ILE A 5 -9.21 -18.11 5.37
C ILE A 5 -9.09 -19.15 6.49
N GLU A 6 -8.57 -20.35 6.17
CA GLU A 6 -8.34 -21.42 7.13
C GLU A 6 -7.36 -20.99 8.23
N ARG A 7 -6.31 -20.24 7.86
CA ARG A 7 -5.27 -19.80 8.81
C ARG A 7 -5.71 -18.64 9.70
N LEU A 8 -6.45 -17.67 9.16
CA LEU A 8 -6.80 -16.43 9.84
C LEU A 8 -8.21 -16.43 10.45
N GLY A 9 -9.13 -17.28 9.94
CA GLY A 9 -10.52 -17.27 10.36
C GLY A 9 -11.27 -16.00 9.98
N HIS A 10 -12.37 -15.71 10.66
CA HIS A 10 -13.23 -14.54 10.38
C HIS A 10 -13.15 -13.44 11.45
N SER A 11 -12.37 -13.63 12.50
CA SER A 11 -12.14 -12.64 13.55
C SER A 11 -10.66 -12.57 13.91
N ALA A 12 -10.13 -11.36 14.03
CA ALA A 12 -8.80 -11.11 14.58
C ALA A 12 -8.89 -10.77 16.07
N GLN A 13 -7.72 -10.51 16.69
CA GLN A 13 -7.66 -10.02 18.07
C GLN A 13 -8.49 -8.72 18.20
N ASN A 14 -9.07 -8.47 19.38
CA ASN A 14 -9.91 -7.32 19.70
C ASN A 14 -11.22 -7.24 18.91
N ASP A 15 -11.87 -8.38 18.62
CA ASP A 15 -13.15 -8.47 17.90
C ASP A 15 -13.17 -7.80 16.52
N THR A 16 -12.00 -7.61 15.91
CA THR A 16 -11.92 -7.10 14.55
C THR A 16 -12.46 -8.14 13.57
N GLN A 17 -13.48 -7.75 12.81
CA GLN A 17 -14.07 -8.61 11.77
C GLN A 17 -13.17 -8.69 10.56
N ILE A 18 -12.87 -9.91 10.10
CA ILE A 18 -12.14 -10.17 8.86
C ILE A 18 -13.15 -10.56 7.77
N CYS A 19 -13.17 -9.78 6.68
CA CYS A 19 -13.93 -10.07 5.48
C CYS A 19 -12.96 -10.41 4.34
N TYR A 20 -13.36 -11.34 3.48
CA TYR A 20 -12.53 -11.80 2.36
C TYR A 20 -13.18 -11.41 1.04
N SER A 21 -12.48 -10.61 0.25
CA SER A 21 -12.83 -10.35 -1.14
C SER A 21 -12.21 -11.45 -2.00
N ARG A 22 -13.06 -12.40 -2.44
CA ARG A 22 -12.58 -13.48 -3.32
C ARG A 22 -12.48 -12.98 -4.75
N GLU A 23 -11.32 -13.19 -5.34
CA GLU A 23 -11.12 -12.95 -6.76
C GLU A 23 -11.62 -14.15 -7.58
N PRO A 24 -12.06 -13.94 -8.84
CA PRO A 24 -12.36 -15.03 -9.76
C PRO A 24 -11.11 -15.86 -10.07
N SER A 25 -11.19 -16.78 -11.03
CA SER A 25 -10.09 -17.68 -11.38
C SER A 25 -8.80 -16.98 -11.83
N GLU A 26 -8.90 -15.76 -12.32
CA GLU A 26 -7.75 -14.94 -12.72
C GLU A 26 -7.50 -13.83 -11.69
N ALA A 27 -6.22 -13.62 -11.34
CA ALA A 27 -5.81 -12.55 -10.44
C ALA A 27 -6.17 -11.17 -11.03
N LEU A 28 -6.81 -10.33 -10.22
CA LEU A 28 -7.31 -9.02 -10.66
C LEU A 28 -6.24 -7.92 -10.66
N GLU A 29 -5.03 -8.20 -10.20
CA GLU A 29 -4.00 -7.21 -9.86
C GLU A 29 -4.47 -6.25 -8.77
N THR A 30 -3.61 -5.34 -8.32
CA THR A 30 -3.89 -4.52 -7.13
C THR A 30 -5.10 -3.60 -7.34
N GLY A 31 -5.21 -2.93 -8.48
CA GLY A 31 -6.32 -2.02 -8.76
C GLY A 31 -7.67 -2.75 -8.85
N GLY A 32 -7.72 -3.83 -9.62
CA GLY A 32 -8.91 -4.67 -9.76
C GLY A 32 -9.29 -5.36 -8.45
N GLY A 33 -8.34 -5.81 -7.66
CA GLY A 33 -8.56 -6.41 -6.33
C GLY A 33 -9.20 -5.41 -5.36
N ILE A 34 -8.70 -4.17 -5.30
CA ILE A 34 -9.30 -3.11 -4.48
C ILE A 34 -10.73 -2.81 -4.97
N HIS A 35 -10.91 -2.61 -6.29
CA HIS A 35 -12.22 -2.35 -6.87
C HIS A 35 -13.23 -3.45 -6.55
N ASN A 36 -12.82 -4.72 -6.64
CA ASN A 36 -13.64 -5.88 -6.28
C ASN A 36 -14.01 -5.90 -4.79
N ALA A 37 -13.14 -5.37 -3.91
CA ALA A 37 -13.35 -5.33 -2.47
C ALA A 37 -14.23 -4.15 -2.01
N LEU A 38 -14.43 -3.10 -2.82
CA LEU A 38 -15.19 -1.90 -2.44
C LEU A 38 -16.55 -2.20 -1.81
N PRO A 39 -17.39 -3.16 -2.31
CA PRO A 39 -18.67 -3.47 -1.68
C PRO A 39 -18.57 -3.99 -0.24
N LEU A 40 -17.41 -4.49 0.19
CA LEU A 40 -17.15 -4.97 1.54
C LEU A 40 -16.61 -3.87 2.46
N ILE A 41 -16.08 -2.79 1.90
CA ILE A 41 -15.48 -1.69 2.63
C ILE A 41 -16.58 -0.74 3.08
N LYS A 42 -16.66 -0.49 4.40
CA LYS A 42 -17.73 0.32 5.02
C LYS A 42 -17.30 1.76 5.33
N SER A 43 -16.04 2.10 5.10
CA SER A 43 -15.48 3.43 5.38
C SER A 43 -15.03 4.11 4.10
N ASP A 44 -15.17 5.43 4.06
CA ASP A 44 -14.58 6.30 3.05
C ASP A 44 -14.03 7.57 3.76
N PRO A 45 -12.73 7.80 3.74
CA PRO A 45 -11.69 6.99 3.07
C PRO A 45 -11.39 5.66 3.75
N PHE A 46 -10.62 4.81 3.06
CA PHE A 46 -10.13 3.52 3.58
C PHE A 46 -8.62 3.34 3.36
N ILE A 47 -8.00 2.54 4.23
CA ILE A 47 -6.57 2.23 4.16
C ILE A 47 -6.37 0.93 3.37
N VAL A 48 -5.37 0.92 2.49
CA VAL A 48 -4.88 -0.28 1.81
C VAL A 48 -3.43 -0.51 2.23
N VAL A 49 -3.12 -1.73 2.57
CA VAL A 49 -1.75 -2.16 2.92
C VAL A 49 -1.43 -3.42 2.14
N ASN A 50 -0.30 -3.44 1.43
CA ASN A 50 0.18 -4.65 0.78
C ASN A 50 0.48 -5.73 1.82
N GLY A 51 0.17 -6.99 1.50
CA GLY A 51 0.35 -8.11 2.41
C GLY A 51 1.79 -8.60 2.57
N ASP A 52 2.71 -8.06 1.79
CA ASP A 52 4.12 -8.45 1.69
C ASP A 52 5.09 -7.34 2.11
N ILE A 53 4.69 -6.49 3.03
CA ILE A 53 5.56 -5.49 3.63
C ILE A 53 5.79 -5.76 5.12
N TRP A 54 6.99 -5.48 5.59
CA TRP A 54 7.37 -5.44 6.99
C TRP A 54 7.78 -4.03 7.38
N THR A 55 7.12 -3.44 8.41
CA THR A 55 7.30 -2.03 8.75
C THR A 55 6.93 -1.76 10.22
N ASP A 56 7.51 -0.70 10.79
CA ASP A 56 7.09 -0.11 12.06
C ASP A 56 6.28 1.19 11.85
N TYR A 57 5.71 1.39 10.67
CA TYR A 57 4.85 2.54 10.39
C TYR A 57 3.65 2.58 11.33
N ASN A 58 3.45 3.72 11.98
CA ASN A 58 2.28 3.92 12.85
C ASN A 58 1.05 4.27 12.01
N PHE A 59 0.18 3.29 11.75
CA PHE A 59 -1.04 3.44 10.97
C PHE A 59 -2.03 4.45 11.54
N ALA A 60 -1.93 4.83 12.84
CA ALA A 60 -2.74 5.90 13.42
C ALA A 60 -2.48 7.26 12.74
N ASN A 61 -1.32 7.45 12.12
CA ASN A 61 -1.01 8.65 11.34
C ASN A 61 -1.91 8.85 10.12
N LEU A 62 -2.53 7.76 9.62
CA LEU A 62 -3.42 7.77 8.45
C LEU A 62 -4.88 8.13 8.77
N HIS A 63 -5.24 8.25 10.05
CA HIS A 63 -6.60 8.65 10.49
C HIS A 63 -6.86 10.17 10.39
N LYS A 64 -6.10 10.86 9.55
CA LYS A 64 -6.31 12.29 9.29
C LYS A 64 -7.34 12.49 8.17
N PRO A 65 -8.02 13.65 8.14
CA PRO A 65 -8.89 13.99 7.00
C PRO A 65 -8.12 13.89 5.69
N LEU A 66 -8.70 13.21 4.71
CA LEU A 66 -8.13 13.07 3.37
C LEU A 66 -8.77 14.11 2.43
N PRO A 67 -8.09 15.24 2.13
CA PRO A 67 -8.63 16.28 1.27
C PRO A 67 -8.55 15.94 -0.22
N LYS A 68 -7.80 14.91 -0.59
CA LYS A 68 -7.57 14.42 -1.96
C LYS A 68 -8.16 13.02 -2.14
N LEU A 69 -8.06 12.47 -3.36
CA LEU A 69 -8.58 11.14 -3.68
C LEU A 69 -7.69 10.02 -3.13
N ALA A 70 -6.39 10.31 -2.95
CA ALA A 70 -5.45 9.37 -2.36
C ALA A 70 -4.38 10.07 -1.52
N HIS A 71 -3.81 9.34 -0.56
CA HIS A 71 -2.59 9.68 0.16
C HIS A 71 -1.67 8.47 0.19
N LEU A 72 -0.42 8.64 -0.25
CA LEU A 72 0.56 7.57 -0.38
C LEU A 72 1.67 7.74 0.65
N VAL A 73 2.06 6.65 1.30
CA VAL A 73 3.28 6.59 2.09
C VAL A 73 4.41 6.16 1.16
N LEU A 74 5.45 6.99 1.04
CA LEU A 74 6.61 6.75 0.20
C LEU A 74 7.84 6.51 1.07
N VAL A 75 8.76 5.69 0.58
CA VAL A 75 10.01 5.34 1.27
C VAL A 75 11.21 5.62 0.36
N GLN A 76 12.40 5.63 0.94
CA GLN A 76 13.64 5.65 0.16
C GLN A 76 13.70 4.44 -0.77
N ASN A 77 14.30 4.64 -1.94
CA ASN A 77 14.39 3.60 -2.95
C ASN A 77 15.22 2.41 -2.45
N PRO A 78 14.63 1.20 -2.41
CA PRO A 78 15.38 -0.01 -2.16
C PRO A 78 16.24 -0.39 -3.37
N ASP A 79 17.22 -1.28 -3.18
CA ASP A 79 18.15 -1.72 -4.23
C ASP A 79 17.45 -2.28 -5.48
N HIS A 80 16.30 -2.92 -5.30
CA HIS A 80 15.53 -3.49 -6.41
C HIS A 80 14.68 -2.46 -7.18
N ASN A 81 14.46 -1.25 -6.61
CA ASN A 81 13.77 -0.14 -7.28
C ASN A 81 14.57 1.18 -7.17
N PRO A 82 15.80 1.24 -7.71
CA PRO A 82 16.68 2.40 -7.54
C PRO A 82 16.16 3.68 -8.22
N LYS A 83 15.21 3.55 -9.15
CA LYS A 83 14.62 4.71 -9.84
C LYS A 83 13.45 5.32 -9.09
N GLY A 84 12.84 4.57 -8.14
CA GLY A 84 11.62 4.95 -7.46
C GLY A 84 10.40 5.04 -8.38
N ASP A 85 9.27 5.32 -7.79
CA ASP A 85 7.98 5.37 -8.50
C ASP A 85 7.46 6.80 -8.64
N PHE A 86 7.66 7.62 -7.61
CA PHE A 86 7.09 8.97 -7.50
C PHE A 86 8.09 9.94 -6.85
N SER A 87 7.74 11.24 -6.90
CA SER A 87 8.45 12.28 -6.15
C SER A 87 7.45 13.08 -5.31
N LEU A 88 7.96 13.84 -4.33
CA LEU A 88 7.15 14.75 -3.50
C LEU A 88 7.50 16.20 -3.80
N ARG A 89 6.46 17.04 -3.88
CA ARG A 89 6.55 18.49 -3.84
C ARG A 89 5.70 19.00 -2.67
N GLY A 90 6.35 19.23 -1.54
CA GLY A 90 5.61 19.42 -0.28
C GLY A 90 4.86 18.14 0.07
N SER A 91 3.54 18.22 0.20
CA SER A 91 2.65 17.06 0.40
C SER A 91 2.04 16.52 -0.91
N ASP A 92 2.35 17.08 -2.07
CA ASP A 92 1.81 16.63 -3.33
C ASP A 92 2.70 15.54 -3.94
N VAL A 93 2.09 14.42 -4.31
CA VAL A 93 2.78 13.39 -5.11
C VAL A 93 2.80 13.86 -6.55
N ILE A 94 3.98 13.79 -7.16
CA ILE A 94 4.20 14.11 -8.58
C ILE A 94 4.81 12.90 -9.30
N ALA A 95 4.58 12.81 -10.60
CA ALA A 95 5.19 11.78 -11.42
C ALA A 95 6.72 11.88 -11.36
N ASN A 96 7.37 10.73 -11.36
CA ASN A 96 8.81 10.66 -11.46
C ASN A 96 9.21 10.75 -12.94
N ASP A 97 9.23 11.95 -13.49
CA ASP A 97 9.69 12.22 -14.85
C ASP A 97 11.22 12.11 -14.90
N THR A 98 11.71 10.90 -15.20
CA THR A 98 13.10 10.61 -15.54
C THR A 98 14.15 10.85 -14.45
N GLY A 99 14.12 10.05 -13.38
CA GLY A 99 15.29 9.92 -12.49
C GLY A 99 15.61 11.19 -11.70
N HIS A 100 14.60 11.91 -11.25
CA HIS A 100 14.79 13.00 -10.30
C HIS A 100 15.54 12.48 -9.07
N PRO A 101 16.59 13.14 -8.59
CA PRO A 101 17.40 12.67 -7.48
C PRO A 101 16.63 12.51 -6.15
N SER A 102 15.39 13.01 -6.07
CA SER A 102 14.48 12.87 -4.93
C SER A 102 13.32 11.91 -5.22
N SER A 103 13.49 10.95 -6.13
CA SER A 103 12.48 9.90 -6.34
C SER A 103 12.37 8.98 -5.14
N LEU A 104 11.17 8.49 -4.87
CA LEU A 104 10.81 7.64 -3.75
C LEU A 104 10.01 6.45 -4.27
N THR A 105 10.05 5.36 -3.52
CA THR A 105 9.29 4.15 -3.81
C THR A 105 7.95 4.17 -3.05
N PHE A 106 6.88 3.74 -3.70
CA PHE A 106 5.60 3.52 -3.04
C PHE A 106 5.72 2.33 -2.07
N SER A 107 5.45 2.58 -0.79
CA SER A 107 5.64 1.58 0.26
C SER A 107 4.60 0.45 0.26
N GLY A 108 3.56 0.52 -0.56
CA GLY A 108 2.41 -0.37 -0.46
C GLY A 108 1.42 0.03 0.63
N ILE A 109 1.57 1.22 1.23
CA ILE A 109 0.64 1.78 2.23
C ILE A 109 0.00 3.03 1.64
N GLY A 110 -1.33 3.06 1.56
CA GLY A 110 -2.05 4.24 1.08
C GLY A 110 -3.44 4.36 1.66
N VAL A 111 -3.97 5.57 1.62
CA VAL A 111 -5.37 5.88 1.96
C VAL A 111 -6.06 6.30 0.67
N TYR A 112 -7.26 5.80 0.43
CA TYR A 112 -7.99 6.04 -0.80
C TYR A 112 -9.44 6.40 -0.51
N ARG A 113 -10.02 7.23 -1.39
CA ARG A 113 -11.46 7.40 -1.49
C ARG A 113 -12.04 6.44 -2.53
N ALA A 114 -13.24 5.97 -2.30
CA ALA A 114 -13.97 5.15 -3.29
C ALA A 114 -14.13 5.89 -4.63
N GLU A 115 -14.26 7.21 -4.60
CA GLU A 115 -14.32 8.09 -5.77
C GLU A 115 -13.15 7.87 -6.77
N LEU A 116 -11.96 7.53 -6.29
CA LEU A 116 -10.82 7.22 -7.16
C LEU A 116 -11.13 6.10 -8.16
N PHE A 117 -12.00 5.18 -7.79
CA PHE A 117 -12.34 3.98 -8.55
C PHE A 117 -13.66 4.08 -9.32
N GLU A 118 -14.41 5.18 -9.21
CA GLU A 118 -15.75 5.33 -9.82
C GLU A 118 -15.80 5.12 -11.34
N LYS A 119 -14.70 5.47 -12.02
CA LYS A 119 -14.58 5.32 -13.49
C LYS A 119 -13.95 3.99 -13.91
N CYS A 120 -13.58 3.15 -12.95
CA CYS A 120 -13.00 1.84 -13.25
C CYS A 120 -14.09 0.85 -13.64
N THR A 121 -13.78 -0.04 -14.56
CA THR A 121 -14.64 -1.18 -14.90
C THR A 121 -14.19 -2.41 -14.12
N PRO A 122 -15.12 -3.28 -13.67
CA PRO A 122 -14.75 -4.53 -13.04
C PRO A 122 -13.81 -5.36 -13.93
N GLY A 123 -12.81 -5.98 -13.31
CA GLY A 123 -11.85 -6.82 -14.02
C GLY A 123 -10.42 -6.59 -13.56
N ARG A 124 -9.49 -7.12 -14.34
CA ARG A 124 -8.06 -7.08 -14.06
C ARG A 124 -7.45 -5.75 -14.49
N PHE A 125 -6.90 -4.99 -13.55
CA PHE A 125 -6.09 -3.80 -13.82
C PHE A 125 -5.13 -3.47 -12.68
N ALA A 126 -3.98 -2.88 -13.04
CA ALA A 126 -2.98 -2.42 -12.08
C ALA A 126 -3.39 -1.09 -11.44
N LEU A 127 -3.00 -0.87 -10.19
CA LEU A 127 -3.24 0.38 -9.47
C LEU A 127 -2.41 1.56 -10.02
N ALA A 128 -1.19 1.30 -10.49
CA ALA A 128 -0.25 2.34 -10.89
C ALA A 128 -0.76 3.27 -12.00
N PRO A 129 -1.39 2.82 -13.10
CA PRO A 129 -1.94 3.72 -14.12
C PRO A 129 -3.03 4.64 -13.57
N LEU A 130 -3.87 4.14 -12.63
CA LEU A 130 -4.90 4.93 -11.98
C LEU A 130 -4.28 6.03 -11.10
N LEU A 131 -3.24 5.70 -10.35
CA LEU A 131 -2.49 6.67 -9.56
C LEU A 131 -1.82 7.73 -10.45
N HIS A 132 -1.21 7.34 -11.57
CA HIS A 132 -0.62 8.31 -12.50
C HIS A 132 -1.65 9.31 -13.04
N GLN A 133 -2.86 8.87 -13.38
CA GLN A 133 -3.96 9.75 -13.79
C GLN A 133 -4.36 10.71 -12.66
N ALA A 134 -4.53 10.20 -11.44
CA ALA A 134 -4.89 11.01 -10.27
C ALA A 134 -3.78 12.02 -9.89
N ILE A 135 -2.51 11.62 -10.03
CA ILE A 135 -1.34 12.48 -9.83
C ILE A 135 -1.34 13.62 -10.85
N ALA A 136 -1.54 13.31 -12.14
CA ALA A 136 -1.64 14.33 -13.20
C ALA A 136 -2.78 15.31 -12.94
N ALA A 137 -3.88 14.87 -12.31
CA ALA A 137 -5.00 15.72 -11.89
C ALA A 137 -4.74 16.48 -10.57
N GLY A 138 -3.59 16.30 -9.90
CA GLY A 138 -3.26 16.95 -8.65
C GLY A 138 -4.06 16.43 -7.43
N THR A 139 -4.67 15.27 -7.54
CA THR A 139 -5.58 14.70 -6.53
C THR A 139 -4.93 13.64 -5.62
N VAL A 140 -3.61 13.54 -5.63
CA VAL A 140 -2.84 12.63 -4.76
C VAL A 140 -1.91 13.41 -3.86
N SER A 141 -1.98 13.13 -2.56
CA SER A 141 -1.02 13.61 -1.57
C SER A 141 -0.14 12.47 -1.10
N GLY A 142 0.94 12.78 -0.41
CA GLY A 142 1.81 11.77 0.17
C GLY A 142 2.72 12.30 1.24
N GLU A 143 3.37 11.37 1.91
CA GLU A 143 4.40 11.66 2.90
C GLU A 143 5.60 10.72 2.70
N MET A 144 6.79 11.18 3.08
CA MET A 144 7.98 10.32 3.14
C MET A 144 8.07 9.69 4.53
N TYR A 145 8.20 8.38 4.55
CA TYR A 145 8.48 7.60 5.74
C TYR A 145 9.95 7.15 5.76
N SER A 146 10.65 7.46 6.84
CA SER A 146 12.07 7.16 7.01
C SER A 146 12.36 6.09 8.06
N GLY A 147 11.33 5.47 8.64
CA GLY A 147 11.47 4.36 9.57
C GLY A 147 11.74 3.02 8.88
N ARG A 148 11.51 1.93 9.60
CA ARG A 148 11.76 0.59 9.08
C ARG A 148 10.69 0.18 8.07
N TRP A 149 11.14 -0.15 6.90
CA TRP A 149 10.29 -0.70 5.84
C TRP A 149 11.09 -1.71 5.00
N MET A 150 10.46 -2.79 4.63
CA MET A 150 11.03 -3.81 3.74
C MET A 150 9.90 -4.54 3.01
N ASP A 151 10.07 -4.72 1.70
CA ASP A 151 9.32 -5.67 0.90
C ASP A 151 9.79 -7.09 1.26
N VAL A 152 8.86 -7.96 1.63
CA VAL A 152 9.10 -9.36 1.99
C VAL A 152 8.45 -10.34 1.01
N GLY A 153 8.06 -9.87 -0.17
CA GLY A 153 7.41 -10.67 -1.22
C GLY A 153 8.29 -11.75 -1.86
N SER A 154 9.59 -11.80 -1.52
CA SER A 154 10.49 -12.85 -1.96
C SER A 154 11.05 -13.65 -0.79
N PRO A 155 11.41 -14.96 -0.98
CA PRO A 155 12.05 -15.75 0.08
C PRO A 155 13.38 -15.16 0.57
N VAL A 156 14.10 -14.42 -0.26
CA VAL A 156 15.34 -13.75 0.10
C VAL A 156 15.06 -12.58 1.04
N ASN A 157 14.13 -11.72 0.66
CA ASN A 157 13.73 -10.55 1.44
C ASN A 157 13.08 -10.96 2.76
N LEU A 158 12.27 -12.02 2.76
CA LEU A 158 11.66 -12.55 3.98
C LEU A 158 12.74 -12.99 4.99
N ARG A 159 13.78 -13.74 4.54
CA ARG A 159 14.89 -14.14 5.42
C ARG A 159 15.66 -12.93 5.95
N ALA A 160 15.88 -11.92 5.12
CA ALA A 160 16.54 -10.69 5.53
C ALA A 160 15.73 -9.92 6.59
N ALA A 161 14.42 -9.85 6.44
CA ALA A 161 13.54 -9.23 7.43
C ALA A 161 13.52 -10.02 8.75
N GLN A 162 13.50 -11.36 8.69
CA GLN A 162 13.58 -12.22 9.88
C GLN A 162 14.87 -12.00 10.66
N ALA A 163 16.02 -11.96 9.98
CA ALA A 163 17.30 -11.68 10.63
C ALA A 163 17.31 -10.30 11.33
N LYS A 164 16.79 -9.27 10.66
CA LYS A 164 16.63 -7.94 11.27
C LYS A 164 15.72 -7.94 12.49
N ALA A 165 14.60 -8.65 12.42
CA ALA A 165 13.67 -8.76 13.55
C ALA A 165 14.34 -9.43 14.77
N GLU A 166 15.13 -10.49 14.55
CA GLU A 166 15.89 -11.16 15.62
C GLU A 166 16.94 -10.23 16.26
N GLU A 167 17.63 -9.42 15.45
CA GLU A 167 18.59 -8.43 15.97
C GLU A 167 17.91 -7.39 16.85
N LEU A 168 16.72 -6.91 16.46
CA LEU A 168 15.94 -5.95 17.23
C LEU A 168 15.48 -6.53 18.58
N ILE A 169 15.03 -7.78 18.60
CA ILE A 169 14.64 -8.46 19.82
C ILE A 169 15.85 -8.59 20.78
N LYS A 170 17.04 -8.90 20.24
CA LYS A 170 18.26 -9.04 21.05
C LYS A 170 18.79 -7.69 21.57
N SER A 171 18.58 -6.60 20.84
CA SER A 171 18.99 -5.25 21.24
C SER A 171 18.02 -4.54 22.19
N GLY A 172 16.87 -5.13 22.46
CA GLY A 172 15.87 -4.58 23.40
C GLY A 172 15.18 -3.32 22.87
N SER A 173 15.17 -3.13 21.58
CA SER A 173 14.61 -1.94 20.91
C SER A 173 13.27 -2.27 20.24
#